data_51562cdaa7ae288a961e6bce6991c3d5
#
_entry.id   51562cdaa7ae288a961e6bce6991c3d5
#
_cell.length_a   1.000
_cell.length_b   1.000
_cell.length_c   1.000
_cell.angle_alpha   90.00
_cell.angle_beta   90.00
_cell.angle_gamma   90.00
#
_symmetry.space_group_name_H-M   'P 1'
#
loop_
_entity.id
_entity.type
_entity.pdbx_description
1 polymer ?
#
loop_
_entity_poly.entity_id
_entity_poly.type
_entity_poly.pdbx_seq_one_letter_code
_entity_poly.pdbx_strand_id
1 'polypeptide(L)'
;MSSSKTVTVNFGPVHPAAHGVLRLILDLDGEIVERADPHIGLLHRGTEKLIEHKTYLQALPYFDRLDYVAPMNQEHAFALAIEKLLNVEVPERGQYIRVFFAEIGRLLSHLLNVTTTAMDVGAMTPITWGFDEREKLLDFYEEVSGSRFHAAYFRAGGVHQDLPDGLTDKIFDFCNNFPKALDDIESLLTENRIFKQRNVNIGIVSKEDAVDRGFSGFVLRACGVPWDLRKSQPYDCYDKLDFKIPVGSNGDCYDRYLCQIDEMRESIKIMLQCLDRMPAGEVINRDSKIAAPKRMDMKNSMESIIHHFKFFTEGFHVPEGEIYTAVEAPKGEFGVYLIADGTSRPYRCKIRAPGFAHLQAFDLLSKGHLLADVPAILGSIAIVFGEVDR
;
A
#
# COMPACT_ATOMS: atom_id res chain seq x y z
N MET A 1 -20.80 42.84 -17.94
CA MET A 1 -20.34 41.58 -17.37
C MET A 1 -19.72 40.79 -18.53
N SER A 2 -18.41 40.69 -18.57
CA SER A 2 -17.70 39.82 -19.53
C SER A 2 -18.13 38.39 -19.21
N SER A 3 -18.75 37.65 -20.13
CA SER A 3 -18.97 36.24 -19.97
C SER A 3 -17.59 35.59 -19.87
N SER A 4 -17.20 35.11 -18.68
CA SER A 4 -16.00 34.31 -18.55
C SER A 4 -16.16 33.12 -19.48
N LYS A 5 -15.18 32.94 -20.36
CA LYS A 5 -15.21 31.88 -21.35
C LYS A 5 -14.50 30.70 -20.73
N THR A 6 -15.27 29.78 -20.15
CA THR A 6 -14.74 28.52 -19.61
C THR A 6 -14.01 27.74 -20.72
N VAL A 7 -12.79 27.29 -20.43
CA VAL A 7 -11.96 26.50 -21.34
C VAL A 7 -11.81 25.11 -20.75
N THR A 8 -12.18 24.09 -21.53
CA THR A 8 -11.99 22.70 -21.15
C THR A 8 -10.61 22.20 -21.61
N VAL A 9 -9.81 21.67 -20.69
CA VAL A 9 -8.47 21.15 -20.93
C VAL A 9 -8.36 19.70 -20.48
N ASN A 10 -7.66 18.86 -21.27
CA ASN A 10 -7.29 17.52 -20.85
C ASN A 10 -5.92 17.55 -20.15
N PHE A 11 -5.88 17.12 -18.90
CA PHE A 11 -4.67 16.87 -18.14
C PHE A 11 -4.40 15.36 -18.12
N GLY A 12 -3.34 14.92 -18.81
CA GLY A 12 -3.07 13.49 -19.02
C GLY A 12 -3.90 12.85 -20.17
N PRO A 13 -3.69 11.55 -20.46
CA PRO A 13 -2.79 10.62 -19.74
C PRO A 13 -1.29 10.86 -20.00
N VAL A 14 -0.89 11.57 -21.04
CA VAL A 14 0.52 11.88 -21.36
C VAL A 14 0.97 13.12 -20.57
N HIS A 15 1.07 12.98 -19.26
CA HIS A 15 1.59 13.99 -18.35
C HIS A 15 2.30 13.30 -17.19
N PRO A 16 3.50 13.76 -16.75
CA PRO A 16 4.23 13.10 -15.64
C PRO A 16 3.39 12.90 -14.36
N ALA A 17 2.69 13.95 -13.93
CA ALA A 17 1.82 13.89 -12.74
C ALA A 17 0.52 13.09 -12.93
N ALA A 18 0.17 12.67 -14.15
CA ALA A 18 -1.00 11.82 -14.44
C ALA A 18 -0.67 10.32 -14.38
N HIS A 19 0.51 9.94 -13.93
CA HIS A 19 0.99 8.55 -13.81
C HIS A 19 0.89 7.73 -15.11
N GLY A 20 0.76 8.39 -16.28
CA GLY A 20 0.63 7.78 -17.60
C GLY A 20 -0.74 7.19 -17.94
N VAL A 21 -1.69 7.17 -16.99
CA VAL A 21 -2.98 6.45 -17.12
C VAL A 21 -4.20 7.25 -16.63
N LEU A 22 -4.02 8.41 -16.01
CA LEU A 22 -5.13 9.28 -15.63
C LEU A 22 -5.44 10.26 -16.75
N ARG A 23 -6.67 10.29 -17.19
CA ARG A 23 -7.21 11.39 -17.98
C ARG A 23 -8.08 12.24 -17.07
N LEU A 24 -7.69 13.47 -16.83
CA LEU A 24 -8.43 14.44 -16.04
C LEU A 24 -8.96 15.54 -16.98
N ILE A 25 -10.27 15.70 -17.00
CA ILE A 25 -10.90 16.80 -17.75
C ILE A 25 -11.09 17.96 -16.79
N LEU A 26 -10.50 19.09 -17.10
CA LEU A 26 -10.56 20.31 -16.30
C LEU A 26 -11.32 21.39 -17.03
N ASP A 27 -12.33 21.97 -16.39
CA ASP A 27 -12.98 23.19 -16.83
C ASP A 27 -12.36 24.36 -16.07
N LEU A 28 -11.83 25.33 -16.81
CA LEU A 28 -11.03 26.44 -16.26
C LEU A 28 -11.71 27.79 -16.57
N ASP A 29 -11.76 28.67 -15.57
CA ASP A 29 -11.96 30.11 -15.77
C ASP A 29 -10.60 30.83 -15.63
N GLY A 30 -9.97 31.14 -16.75
CA GLY A 30 -8.58 31.54 -16.78
C GLY A 30 -7.67 30.40 -16.34
N GLU A 31 -7.00 30.53 -15.20
CA GLU A 31 -6.15 29.51 -14.61
C GLU A 31 -6.82 28.79 -13.39
N ILE A 32 -8.02 29.20 -13.03
CA ILE A 32 -8.75 28.65 -11.87
C ILE A 32 -9.57 27.45 -12.32
N VAL A 33 -9.47 26.35 -11.57
CA VAL A 33 -10.26 25.13 -11.78
C VAL A 33 -11.68 25.35 -11.28
N GLU A 34 -12.66 25.29 -12.17
CA GLU A 34 -14.07 25.30 -11.80
C GLU A 34 -14.63 23.88 -11.57
N ARG A 35 -14.13 22.93 -12.37
CA ARG A 35 -14.54 21.52 -12.30
C ARG A 35 -13.39 20.62 -12.73
N ALA A 36 -13.26 19.49 -12.05
CA ALA A 36 -12.32 18.42 -12.40
C ALA A 36 -13.06 17.08 -12.47
N ASP A 37 -12.97 16.41 -13.61
CA ASP A 37 -13.63 15.13 -13.87
C ASP A 37 -12.58 14.05 -14.17
N PRO A 38 -12.27 13.15 -13.19
CA PRO A 38 -11.29 12.11 -13.36
C PRO A 38 -11.85 10.93 -14.16
N HIS A 39 -11.25 10.63 -15.28
CA HIS A 39 -11.53 9.47 -16.12
C HIS A 39 -10.51 8.37 -15.86
N ILE A 40 -10.97 7.26 -15.29
CA ILE A 40 -10.18 6.09 -14.94
C ILE A 40 -10.50 4.92 -15.87
N GLY A 41 -9.77 3.80 -15.73
CA GLY A 41 -10.01 2.59 -16.49
C GLY A 41 -8.93 2.28 -17.54
N LEU A 42 -7.98 3.19 -17.80
CA LEU A 42 -6.90 2.94 -18.76
C LEU A 42 -5.93 1.83 -18.31
N LEU A 43 -5.92 1.51 -17.02
CA LEU A 43 -5.16 0.40 -16.44
C LEU A 43 -6.08 -0.73 -15.92
N HIS A 44 -7.33 -0.78 -16.36
CA HIS A 44 -8.25 -1.85 -15.96
C HIS A 44 -7.85 -3.18 -16.60
N ARG A 45 -7.57 -4.17 -15.76
CA ARG A 45 -7.09 -5.48 -16.16
C ARG A 45 -8.07 -6.62 -15.85
N GLY A 46 -9.24 -6.28 -15.30
CA GLY A 46 -10.24 -7.25 -14.90
C GLY A 46 -9.79 -8.17 -13.77
N THR A 47 -8.95 -7.68 -12.86
CA THR A 47 -8.31 -8.47 -11.79
C THR A 47 -9.31 -9.23 -10.93
N GLU A 48 -10.39 -8.59 -10.50
CA GLU A 48 -11.44 -9.25 -9.70
C GLU A 48 -12.03 -10.44 -10.44
N LYS A 49 -12.30 -10.31 -11.74
CA LYS A 49 -12.86 -11.39 -12.55
C LYS A 49 -11.85 -12.49 -12.86
N LEU A 50 -10.59 -12.15 -13.08
CA LEU A 50 -9.54 -13.13 -13.30
C LEU A 50 -9.29 -13.99 -12.06
N ILE A 51 -9.35 -13.43 -10.87
CA ILE A 51 -9.20 -14.15 -9.60
C ILE A 51 -10.25 -15.25 -9.45
N GLU A 52 -11.49 -15.05 -9.89
CA GLU A 52 -12.57 -16.05 -9.85
C GLU A 52 -12.24 -17.34 -10.68
N HIS A 53 -11.33 -17.24 -11.64
CA HIS A 53 -10.91 -18.36 -12.48
C HIS A 53 -9.60 -19.02 -12.04
N LYS A 54 -8.95 -18.52 -10.99
CA LYS A 54 -7.67 -18.99 -10.48
C LYS A 54 -7.84 -19.67 -9.13
N THR A 55 -6.96 -20.61 -8.81
CA THR A 55 -6.89 -21.14 -7.44
C THR A 55 -6.43 -20.02 -6.48
N TYR A 56 -6.72 -20.16 -5.18
CA TYR A 56 -6.31 -19.18 -4.19
C TYR A 56 -4.80 -18.88 -4.24
N LEU A 57 -3.98 -19.92 -4.47
CA LEU A 57 -2.53 -19.75 -4.64
C LEU A 57 -2.17 -18.97 -5.91
N GLN A 58 -2.84 -19.26 -7.03
CA GLN A 58 -2.60 -18.58 -8.30
C GLN A 58 -3.17 -17.16 -8.33
N ALA A 59 -4.12 -16.84 -7.45
CA ALA A 59 -4.71 -15.52 -7.33
C ALA A 59 -3.78 -14.53 -6.61
N LEU A 60 -2.91 -15.00 -5.72
CA LEU A 60 -2.03 -14.14 -4.92
C LEU A 60 -1.18 -13.17 -5.75
N PRO A 61 -0.50 -13.57 -6.84
CA PRO A 61 0.29 -12.64 -7.66
C PRO A 61 -0.49 -11.47 -8.28
N TYR A 62 -1.81 -11.58 -8.39
CA TYR A 62 -2.62 -10.45 -8.86
C TYR A 62 -2.66 -9.30 -7.85
N PHE A 63 -2.59 -9.62 -6.55
CA PHE A 63 -2.56 -8.62 -5.48
C PHE A 63 -1.28 -7.80 -5.51
N ASP A 64 -0.13 -8.41 -5.80
CA ASP A 64 1.14 -7.68 -5.95
C ASP A 64 1.08 -6.55 -6.97
N ARG A 65 0.23 -6.70 -7.99
CA ARG A 65 0.11 -5.77 -9.11
C ARG A 65 -0.99 -4.74 -8.94
N LEU A 66 -1.67 -4.74 -7.81
CA LEU A 66 -2.65 -3.71 -7.47
C LEU A 66 -1.92 -2.45 -7.01
N ASP A 67 -1.33 -2.45 -5.83
CA ASP A 67 -0.39 -1.41 -5.43
C ASP A 67 1.04 -1.91 -5.66
N TYR A 68 1.57 -1.71 -6.85
CA TYR A 68 2.90 -2.17 -7.23
C TYR A 68 4.04 -1.41 -6.54
N VAL A 69 3.73 -0.39 -5.73
CA VAL A 69 4.72 0.33 -4.91
C VAL A 69 4.92 -0.35 -3.55
N ALA A 70 3.88 -0.97 -3.00
CA ALA A 70 3.90 -1.69 -1.73
C ALA A 70 3.16 -3.06 -1.86
N PRO A 71 3.67 -3.98 -2.69
CA PRO A 71 2.94 -5.20 -3.07
C PRO A 71 2.64 -6.11 -1.88
N MET A 72 3.57 -6.30 -0.94
CA MET A 72 3.37 -7.22 0.19
C MET A 72 2.23 -6.80 1.12
N ASN A 73 1.90 -5.51 1.22
CA ASN A 73 0.72 -5.06 1.96
C ASN A 73 -0.59 -5.55 1.32
N GLN A 74 -0.62 -5.69 0.01
CA GLN A 74 -1.79 -6.16 -0.73
C GLN A 74 -1.96 -7.69 -0.59
N GLU A 75 -0.84 -8.44 -0.67
CA GLU A 75 -0.82 -9.87 -0.38
C GLU A 75 -1.35 -10.16 1.02
N HIS A 76 -1.00 -9.32 2.00
CA HIS A 76 -1.37 -9.46 3.39
C HIS A 76 -2.89 -9.54 3.59
N ALA A 77 -3.64 -8.60 3.01
CA ALA A 77 -5.10 -8.59 3.13
C ALA A 77 -5.75 -9.86 2.56
N PHE A 78 -5.23 -10.36 1.43
CA PHE A 78 -5.74 -11.57 0.81
C PHE A 78 -5.40 -12.83 1.62
N ALA A 79 -4.16 -12.92 2.13
CA ALA A 79 -3.75 -14.02 2.99
C ALA A 79 -4.61 -14.09 4.26
N LEU A 80 -4.83 -12.96 4.94
CA LEU A 80 -5.70 -12.87 6.12
C LEU A 80 -7.15 -13.29 5.81
N ALA A 81 -7.69 -12.95 4.62
CA ALA A 81 -9.03 -13.36 4.21
C ALA A 81 -9.14 -14.88 4.11
N ILE A 82 -8.17 -15.52 3.48
CA ILE A 82 -8.13 -16.98 3.35
C ILE A 82 -7.96 -17.65 4.70
N GLU A 83 -7.06 -17.15 5.55
CA GLU A 83 -6.78 -17.70 6.88
C GLU A 83 -8.00 -17.67 7.79
N LYS A 84 -8.75 -16.58 7.77
CA LYS A 84 -10.00 -16.49 8.55
C LYS A 84 -11.07 -17.46 8.05
N LEU A 85 -11.20 -17.68 6.72
CA LEU A 85 -12.13 -18.67 6.18
C LEU A 85 -11.71 -20.10 6.50
N LEU A 86 -10.40 -20.38 6.48
CA LEU A 86 -9.84 -21.69 6.83
C LEU A 86 -9.73 -21.91 8.35
N ASN A 87 -9.90 -20.85 9.16
CA ASN A 87 -9.65 -20.86 10.61
C ASN A 87 -8.23 -21.39 10.95
N VAL A 88 -7.22 -20.86 10.26
CA VAL A 88 -5.82 -21.26 10.40
C VAL A 88 -5.05 -20.21 11.17
N GLU A 89 -4.31 -20.64 12.17
CA GLU A 89 -3.41 -19.79 12.94
C GLU A 89 -2.04 -19.68 12.26
N VAL A 90 -1.53 -18.47 12.20
CA VAL A 90 -0.20 -18.17 11.68
C VAL A 90 0.82 -18.27 12.81
N PRO A 91 1.95 -18.98 12.63
CA PRO A 91 3.02 -19.03 13.62
C PRO A 91 3.52 -17.60 13.97
N GLU A 92 3.84 -17.38 15.24
CA GLU A 92 4.22 -16.05 15.74
C GLU A 92 5.39 -15.44 14.96
N ARG A 93 6.43 -16.23 14.65
CA ARG A 93 7.55 -15.76 13.80
C ARG A 93 7.07 -15.27 12.43
N GLY A 94 6.12 -15.99 11.81
CA GLY A 94 5.51 -15.59 10.53
C GLY A 94 4.76 -14.27 10.62
N GLN A 95 4.05 -14.03 11.74
CA GLN A 95 3.36 -12.75 11.99
C GLN A 95 4.35 -11.58 12.09
N TYR A 96 5.45 -11.74 12.83
CA TYR A 96 6.50 -10.70 12.92
C TYR A 96 7.13 -10.40 11.57
N ILE A 97 7.43 -11.42 10.76
CA ILE A 97 7.98 -11.24 9.41
C ILE A 97 7.01 -10.46 8.52
N ARG A 98 5.71 -10.78 8.57
CA ARG A 98 4.68 -10.06 7.80
C ARG A 98 4.60 -8.60 8.19
N VAL A 99 4.51 -8.28 9.47
CA VAL A 99 4.49 -6.90 9.97
C VAL A 99 5.74 -6.16 9.54
N PHE A 100 6.89 -6.81 9.66
CA PHE A 100 8.17 -6.25 9.29
C PHE A 100 8.22 -5.84 7.81
N PHE A 101 7.83 -6.74 6.90
CA PHE A 101 7.80 -6.43 5.47
C PHE A 101 6.64 -5.52 5.05
N ALA A 102 5.55 -5.50 5.80
CA ALA A 102 4.47 -4.53 5.59
C ALA A 102 4.96 -3.09 5.88
N GLU A 103 5.78 -2.90 6.93
CA GLU A 103 6.36 -1.59 7.23
C GLU A 103 7.49 -1.20 6.27
N ILE A 104 8.28 -2.14 5.73
CA ILE A 104 9.18 -1.87 4.60
C ILE A 104 8.37 -1.37 3.38
N GLY A 105 7.24 -2.02 3.08
CA GLY A 105 6.32 -1.58 2.02
C GLY A 105 5.79 -0.16 2.26
N ARG A 106 5.51 0.22 3.51
CA ARG A 106 5.12 1.59 3.88
C ARG A 106 6.23 2.59 3.60
N LEU A 107 7.47 2.29 3.99
CA LEU A 107 8.63 3.13 3.68
C LEU A 107 8.81 3.30 2.17
N LEU A 108 8.75 2.21 1.40
CA LEU A 108 8.84 2.22 -0.07
C LEU A 108 7.80 3.15 -0.70
N SER A 109 6.57 3.10 -0.20
CA SER A 109 5.45 3.89 -0.72
C SER A 109 5.59 5.37 -0.37
N HIS A 110 5.88 5.69 0.90
CA HIS A 110 5.98 7.08 1.34
C HIS A 110 7.21 7.78 0.77
N LEU A 111 8.37 7.12 0.67
CA LEU A 111 9.54 7.67 0.00
C LEU A 111 9.25 8.03 -1.45
N LEU A 112 8.61 7.13 -2.21
CA LEU A 112 8.21 7.43 -3.57
C LEU A 112 7.29 8.65 -3.61
N ASN A 113 6.23 8.63 -2.79
CA ASN A 113 5.19 9.64 -2.86
C ASN A 113 5.70 11.03 -2.46
N VAL A 114 6.41 11.14 -1.35
CA VAL A 114 6.97 12.41 -0.86
C VAL A 114 7.93 13.00 -1.88
N THR A 115 8.82 12.19 -2.45
CA THR A 115 9.86 12.69 -3.35
C THR A 115 9.34 13.02 -4.74
N THR A 116 8.35 12.28 -5.26
CA THR A 116 7.69 12.62 -6.53
C THR A 116 6.79 13.83 -6.39
N THR A 117 6.06 14.00 -5.30
CA THR A 117 5.28 15.21 -5.02
C THR A 117 6.18 16.44 -4.91
N ALA A 118 7.34 16.30 -4.26
CA ALA A 118 8.34 17.37 -4.21
C ALA A 118 8.83 17.75 -5.63
N MET A 119 9.06 16.78 -6.49
CA MET A 119 9.42 16.98 -7.88
C MET A 119 8.31 17.71 -8.66
N ASP A 120 7.05 17.37 -8.45
CA ASP A 120 5.90 17.99 -9.10
C ASP A 120 5.75 19.48 -8.75
N VAL A 121 6.21 19.89 -7.55
CA VAL A 121 6.26 21.30 -7.16
C VAL A 121 7.62 21.97 -7.44
N GLY A 122 8.54 21.28 -8.12
CA GLY A 122 9.80 21.82 -8.65
C GLY A 122 11.07 21.45 -7.86
N ALA A 123 10.98 20.68 -6.77
CA ALA A 123 12.15 20.25 -6.01
C ALA A 123 12.70 18.91 -6.55
N MET A 124 13.71 18.98 -7.43
CA MET A 124 14.23 17.79 -8.14
C MET A 124 15.19 16.93 -7.31
N THR A 125 15.90 17.48 -6.33
CA THR A 125 16.93 16.75 -5.58
C THR A 125 16.37 15.64 -4.68
N PRO A 126 15.24 15.82 -3.94
CA PRO A 126 14.73 14.81 -3.04
C PRO A 126 14.44 13.46 -3.70
N ILE A 127 14.06 13.44 -4.99
CA ILE A 127 13.76 12.19 -5.68
C ILE A 127 15.00 11.29 -5.81
N THR A 128 16.17 11.84 -6.07
CA THR A 128 17.40 11.05 -6.19
C THR A 128 17.81 10.47 -4.85
N TRP A 129 17.69 11.22 -3.76
CA TRP A 129 18.01 10.75 -2.41
C TRP A 129 17.02 9.71 -1.92
N GLY A 130 15.72 9.95 -2.12
CA GLY A 130 14.71 8.97 -1.73
C GLY A 130 14.80 7.66 -2.52
N PHE A 131 15.19 7.71 -3.79
CA PHE A 131 15.38 6.50 -4.60
C PHE A 131 16.64 5.72 -4.20
N ASP A 132 17.70 6.39 -3.72
CA ASP A 132 18.86 5.69 -3.13
C ASP A 132 18.46 4.85 -1.91
N GLU A 133 17.63 5.42 -1.02
CA GLU A 133 17.11 4.65 0.12
C GLU A 133 16.10 3.55 -0.31
N ARG A 134 15.29 3.82 -1.35
CA ARG A 134 14.38 2.80 -1.90
C ARG A 134 15.11 1.61 -2.50
N GLU A 135 16.26 1.81 -3.16
CA GLU A 135 17.08 0.72 -3.69
C GLU A 135 17.47 -0.27 -2.58
N LYS A 136 17.95 0.22 -1.43
CA LYS A 136 18.31 -0.62 -0.28
C LYS A 136 17.11 -1.47 0.21
N LEU A 137 15.92 -0.88 0.26
CA LEU A 137 14.70 -1.59 0.66
C LEU A 137 14.26 -2.64 -0.37
N LEU A 138 14.45 -2.38 -1.66
CA LEU A 138 14.16 -3.33 -2.73
C LEU A 138 15.13 -4.52 -2.72
N ASP A 139 16.38 -4.31 -2.34
CA ASP A 139 17.35 -5.39 -2.14
C ASP A 139 16.88 -6.36 -1.04
N PHE A 140 16.29 -5.85 0.05
CA PHE A 140 15.71 -6.71 1.09
C PHE A 140 14.53 -7.56 0.56
N TYR A 141 13.69 -6.99 -0.30
CA TYR A 141 12.63 -7.75 -0.98
C TYR A 141 13.21 -8.85 -1.86
N GLU A 142 14.26 -8.55 -2.62
CA GLU A 142 14.93 -9.50 -3.50
C GLU A 142 15.59 -10.63 -2.69
N GLU A 143 16.24 -10.34 -1.57
CA GLU A 143 16.88 -11.35 -0.73
C GLU A 143 15.89 -12.38 -0.17
N VAL A 144 14.65 -11.98 0.17
CA VAL A 144 13.66 -12.92 0.73
C VAL A 144 12.80 -13.61 -0.32
N SER A 145 12.60 -13.00 -1.48
CA SER A 145 11.63 -13.51 -2.47
C SER A 145 12.23 -13.85 -3.83
N GLY A 146 13.43 -13.35 -4.11
CA GLY A 146 14.03 -13.40 -5.44
C GLY A 146 13.49 -12.35 -6.41
N SER A 147 12.61 -11.46 -5.96
CA SER A 147 12.00 -10.41 -6.76
C SER A 147 12.06 -9.06 -6.06
N ARG A 148 12.43 -8.01 -6.78
CA ARG A 148 12.52 -6.64 -6.24
C ARG A 148 11.16 -6.00 -5.98
N PHE A 149 10.10 -6.41 -6.68
CA PHE A 149 8.76 -5.85 -6.59
C PHE A 149 7.70 -6.91 -6.28
N HIS A 150 7.32 -7.70 -7.25
CA HIS A 150 6.22 -8.65 -7.15
C HIS A 150 6.70 -9.96 -6.53
N ALA A 151 6.65 -10.00 -5.21
CA ALA A 151 7.32 -11.02 -4.42
C ALA A 151 6.50 -12.30 -4.26
N ALA A 152 5.16 -12.20 -4.18
CA ALA A 152 4.26 -13.30 -3.80
C ALA A 152 4.79 -14.05 -2.56
N TYR A 153 5.25 -13.30 -1.56
CA TYR A 153 5.98 -13.81 -0.41
C TYR A 153 5.06 -14.21 0.75
N PHE A 154 4.00 -13.43 1.00
CA PHE A 154 3.00 -13.78 2.00
C PHE A 154 2.12 -14.91 1.44
N ARG A 155 1.86 -15.90 2.27
CA ARG A 155 1.06 -17.08 1.92
C ARG A 155 0.00 -17.32 2.97
N ALA A 156 -1.08 -17.99 2.60
CA ALA A 156 -2.02 -18.46 3.62
C ALA A 156 -1.30 -19.33 4.65
N GLY A 157 -1.42 -18.96 5.92
CA GLY A 157 -0.75 -19.63 7.04
C GLY A 157 0.64 -19.12 7.39
N GLY A 158 1.16 -18.04 6.73
CA GLY A 158 2.46 -17.45 7.07
C GLY A 158 3.17 -16.80 5.90
N VAL A 159 4.47 -17.07 5.74
CA VAL A 159 5.32 -16.59 4.64
C VAL A 159 5.98 -17.76 3.92
N HIS A 160 6.38 -17.53 2.67
CA HIS A 160 6.91 -18.58 1.80
C HIS A 160 8.18 -19.24 2.35
N GLN A 161 9.11 -18.47 2.88
CA GLN A 161 10.36 -18.93 3.44
C GLN A 161 10.83 -18.01 4.56
N ASP A 162 11.74 -18.50 5.40
CA ASP A 162 12.35 -17.73 6.48
C ASP A 162 13.33 -16.68 5.94
N LEU A 163 13.71 -15.75 6.80
CA LEU A 163 14.71 -14.72 6.50
C LEU A 163 16.07 -15.37 6.21
N PRO A 164 16.77 -14.94 5.16
CA PRO A 164 18.15 -15.37 4.92
C PRO A 164 19.09 -14.92 6.04
N ASP A 165 20.16 -15.70 6.26
CA ASP A 165 21.17 -15.38 7.24
C ASP A 165 21.82 -14.02 6.94
N GLY A 166 21.96 -13.19 7.98
CA GLY A 166 22.55 -11.85 7.88
C GLY A 166 21.64 -10.74 7.35
N LEU A 167 20.42 -11.06 6.87
CA LEU A 167 19.49 -10.02 6.40
C LEU A 167 19.03 -9.13 7.55
N THR A 168 18.76 -9.69 8.72
CA THR A 168 18.37 -8.95 9.93
C THR A 168 19.37 -7.88 10.32
N ASP A 169 20.68 -8.19 10.20
CA ASP A 169 21.76 -7.24 10.52
C ASP A 169 21.78 -6.08 9.51
N LYS A 170 21.65 -6.39 8.21
CA LYS A 170 21.59 -5.35 7.16
C LYS A 170 20.41 -4.40 7.38
N ILE A 171 19.25 -4.95 7.74
CA ILE A 171 18.07 -4.14 7.99
C ILE A 171 18.21 -3.35 9.29
N PHE A 172 18.82 -3.91 10.33
CA PHE A 172 19.13 -3.17 11.54
C PHE A 172 20.04 -1.96 11.25
N ASP A 173 21.10 -2.14 10.45
CA ASP A 173 21.97 -1.06 10.02
C ASP A 173 21.23 -0.01 9.19
N PHE A 174 20.32 -0.43 8.30
CA PHE A 174 19.46 0.47 7.56
C PHE A 174 18.57 1.30 8.51
N CYS A 175 17.88 0.67 9.46
CA CYS A 175 17.01 1.35 10.41
C CYS A 175 17.73 2.41 11.25
N ASN A 176 19.01 2.19 11.57
CA ASN A 176 19.83 3.16 12.31
C ASN A 176 20.28 4.35 11.45
N ASN A 177 20.48 4.14 10.16
CA ASN A 177 20.97 5.18 9.24
C ASN A 177 19.83 5.98 8.56
N PHE A 178 18.68 5.36 8.30
CA PHE A 178 17.57 5.96 7.59
C PHE A 178 17.03 7.26 8.21
N PRO A 179 16.92 7.43 9.55
CA PRO A 179 16.47 8.69 10.13
C PRO A 179 17.29 9.91 9.67
N LYS A 180 18.59 9.74 9.46
CA LYS A 180 19.46 10.81 8.95
C LYS A 180 19.11 11.16 7.50
N ALA A 181 18.90 10.15 6.64
CA ALA A 181 18.49 10.38 5.26
C ALA A 181 17.14 11.10 5.19
N LEU A 182 16.22 10.77 6.10
CA LEU A 182 14.94 11.44 6.21
C LEU A 182 15.08 12.89 6.68
N ASP A 183 15.95 13.16 7.66
CA ASP A 183 16.26 14.52 8.12
C ASP A 183 16.87 15.38 7.00
N ASP A 184 17.71 14.79 6.16
CA ASP A 184 18.28 15.46 4.99
C ASP A 184 17.19 15.87 3.98
N ILE A 185 16.22 14.98 3.71
CA ILE A 185 15.05 15.29 2.85
C ILE A 185 14.18 16.40 3.48
N GLU A 186 13.88 16.29 4.77
CA GLU A 186 13.09 17.31 5.49
C GLU A 186 13.76 18.67 5.50
N SER A 187 15.07 18.73 5.64
CA SER A 187 15.84 19.99 5.64
C SER A 187 15.67 20.78 4.34
N LEU A 188 15.45 20.08 3.21
CA LEU A 188 15.18 20.69 1.92
C LEU A 188 13.72 21.10 1.73
N LEU A 189 12.78 20.42 2.35
CA LEU A 189 11.35 20.54 2.03
C LEU A 189 10.57 21.26 3.13
N THR A 190 10.65 20.79 4.38
CA THR A 190 9.73 21.16 5.45
C THR A 190 9.70 22.66 5.71
N GLU A 191 10.85 23.33 5.83
CA GLU A 191 10.92 24.77 6.06
C GLU A 191 11.11 25.60 4.77
N ASN A 192 11.13 24.94 3.61
CA ASN A 192 11.30 25.62 2.35
C ASN A 192 10.08 26.49 2.01
N ARG A 193 10.32 27.79 1.81
CA ARG A 193 9.26 28.76 1.54
C ARG A 193 8.44 28.42 0.30
N ILE A 194 9.09 27.96 -0.77
CA ILE A 194 8.41 27.62 -2.03
C ILE A 194 7.54 26.40 -1.82
N PHE A 195 8.10 25.35 -1.18
CA PHE A 195 7.36 24.11 -0.88
C PHE A 195 6.13 24.40 0.01
N LYS A 196 6.29 25.21 1.06
CA LYS A 196 5.16 25.63 1.91
C LYS A 196 4.09 26.39 1.12
N GLN A 197 4.47 27.35 0.29
CA GLN A 197 3.53 28.13 -0.53
C GLN A 197 2.76 27.29 -1.55
N ARG A 198 3.33 26.15 -1.97
CA ARG A 198 2.72 25.22 -2.93
C ARG A 198 1.91 24.11 -2.28
N ASN A 199 1.90 23.99 -0.95
CA ASN A 199 1.23 22.88 -0.24
C ASN A 199 0.32 23.35 0.88
N VAL A 200 0.66 24.46 1.58
CA VAL A 200 -0.13 24.98 2.72
C VAL A 200 -1.41 25.63 2.18
N ASN A 201 -2.54 25.23 2.76
CA ASN A 201 -3.89 25.65 2.34
C ASN A 201 -4.28 25.25 0.90
N ILE A 202 -3.60 24.28 0.32
CA ILE A 202 -3.93 23.72 -1.00
C ILE A 202 -4.60 22.36 -0.81
N GLY A 203 -5.74 22.14 -1.51
CA GLY A 203 -6.48 20.89 -1.48
C GLY A 203 -6.97 20.50 -0.08
N ILE A 204 -7.56 21.45 0.64
CA ILE A 204 -8.11 21.25 1.98
C ILE A 204 -9.33 20.35 1.93
N VAL A 205 -9.40 19.41 2.88
CA VAL A 205 -10.60 18.58 3.12
C VAL A 205 -11.00 18.70 4.59
N SER A 206 -12.27 18.98 4.84
CA SER A 206 -12.81 18.96 6.20
C SER A 206 -12.86 17.54 6.75
N LYS A 207 -12.91 17.42 8.07
CA LYS A 207 -13.05 16.13 8.75
C LYS A 207 -14.33 15.41 8.34
N GLU A 208 -15.42 16.16 8.23
CA GLU A 208 -16.75 15.68 7.84
C GLU A 208 -16.73 15.15 6.41
N ASP A 209 -16.23 15.93 5.46
CA ASP A 209 -16.12 15.53 4.06
C ASP A 209 -15.20 14.30 3.87
N ALA A 210 -14.12 14.21 4.65
CA ALA A 210 -13.20 13.08 4.58
C ALA A 210 -13.88 11.77 5.01
N VAL A 211 -14.70 11.81 6.06
CA VAL A 211 -15.46 10.65 6.55
C VAL A 211 -16.58 10.28 5.56
N ASP A 212 -17.36 11.25 5.11
CA ASP A 212 -18.50 11.04 4.20
C ASP A 212 -18.07 10.46 2.84
N ARG A 213 -16.85 10.81 2.38
CA ARG A 213 -16.27 10.28 1.12
C ARG A 213 -15.49 9.00 1.29
N GLY A 214 -15.40 8.45 2.51
CA GLY A 214 -14.73 7.19 2.79
C GLY A 214 -13.20 7.26 2.68
N PHE A 215 -12.61 8.39 3.04
CA PHE A 215 -11.15 8.53 3.13
C PHE A 215 -10.61 7.61 4.20
N SER A 216 -9.37 7.19 4.04
CA SER A 216 -8.66 6.33 4.97
C SER A 216 -7.15 6.63 4.94
N GLY A 217 -6.40 6.01 5.86
CA GLY A 217 -4.96 6.16 5.91
C GLY A 217 -4.50 7.56 6.27
N PHE A 218 -3.31 7.91 5.85
CA PHE A 218 -2.69 9.21 6.14
C PHE A 218 -3.50 10.39 5.59
N VAL A 219 -4.27 10.22 4.52
CA VAL A 219 -5.15 11.27 3.96
C VAL A 219 -6.24 11.63 4.97
N LEU A 220 -6.88 10.64 5.60
CA LEU A 220 -7.85 10.85 6.67
C LEU A 220 -7.20 11.41 7.93
N ARG A 221 -6.03 10.89 8.29
CA ARG A 221 -5.27 11.36 9.47
C ARG A 221 -4.83 12.81 9.33
N ALA A 222 -4.47 13.25 8.14
CA ALA A 222 -4.18 14.66 7.87
C ALA A 222 -5.37 15.60 8.18
N CYS A 223 -6.61 15.10 8.03
CA CYS A 223 -7.84 15.82 8.37
C CYS A 223 -8.20 15.80 9.87
N GLY A 224 -7.30 15.32 10.74
CA GLY A 224 -7.50 15.31 12.19
C GLY A 224 -8.27 14.12 12.75
N VAL A 225 -8.38 13.00 11.99
CA VAL A 225 -9.06 11.78 12.46
C VAL A 225 -8.00 10.72 12.82
N PRO A 226 -7.83 10.34 14.09
CA PRO A 226 -6.81 9.37 14.51
C PRO A 226 -7.27 7.92 14.25
N TRP A 227 -7.59 7.59 13.01
CA TRP A 227 -8.03 6.26 12.61
C TRP A 227 -6.88 5.48 11.97
N ASP A 228 -6.58 4.31 12.54
CA ASP A 228 -5.56 3.39 12.01
C ASP A 228 -5.95 1.96 12.37
N LEU A 229 -6.07 1.08 11.37
CA LEU A 229 -6.49 -0.30 11.56
C LEU A 229 -5.49 -1.11 12.39
N ARG A 230 -4.21 -0.75 12.36
CA ARG A 230 -3.17 -1.40 13.19
C ARG A 230 -3.42 -1.24 14.70
N LYS A 231 -4.19 -0.21 15.10
CA LYS A 231 -4.60 0.05 16.49
C LYS A 231 -6.05 -0.28 16.77
N SER A 232 -6.97 0.05 15.84
CA SER A 232 -8.41 -0.12 16.04
C SER A 232 -8.88 -1.57 15.85
N GLN A 233 -8.25 -2.30 14.94
CA GLN A 233 -8.49 -3.71 14.64
C GLN A 233 -7.17 -4.44 14.39
N PRO A 234 -6.33 -4.63 15.42
CA PRO A 234 -5.02 -5.22 15.27
C PRO A 234 -5.07 -6.57 14.56
N TYR A 235 -4.11 -6.80 13.68
CA TYR A 235 -3.89 -8.05 13.00
C TYR A 235 -2.44 -8.47 13.15
N ASP A 236 -2.15 -9.77 13.03
CA ASP A 236 -0.85 -10.36 13.33
C ASP A 236 -0.34 -9.88 14.72
N CYS A 237 0.87 -9.34 14.82
CA CYS A 237 1.47 -8.91 16.08
C CYS A 237 1.44 -7.39 16.33
N TYR A 238 0.62 -6.60 15.61
CA TYR A 238 0.55 -5.14 15.84
C TYR A 238 0.07 -4.74 17.24
N ASP A 239 -0.70 -5.58 17.91
CA ASP A 239 -1.15 -5.39 19.30
C ASP A 239 0.00 -5.40 20.32
N LYS A 240 1.12 -6.06 19.97
CA LYS A 240 2.32 -6.19 20.80
C LYS A 240 3.33 -5.06 20.59
N LEU A 241 3.09 -4.18 19.60
CA LEU A 241 4.03 -3.15 19.17
C LEU A 241 3.61 -1.76 19.61
N ASP A 242 4.58 -0.95 20.02
CA ASP A 242 4.35 0.42 20.45
C ASP A 242 4.75 1.40 19.36
N PHE A 243 3.76 2.18 18.90
CA PHE A 243 3.93 3.24 17.91
C PHE A 243 2.84 4.29 18.07
N LYS A 244 3.08 5.49 17.56
CA LYS A 244 2.12 6.59 17.55
C LYS A 244 1.41 6.66 16.20
N ILE A 245 0.19 7.20 16.21
CA ILE A 245 -0.55 7.52 15.00
C ILE A 245 -0.33 9.00 14.69
N PRO A 246 0.37 9.37 13.62
CA PRO A 246 0.50 10.76 13.20
C PRO A 246 -0.86 11.33 12.79
N VAL A 247 -1.17 12.53 13.23
CA VAL A 247 -2.45 13.21 12.96
C VAL A 247 -2.18 14.66 12.62
N GLY A 248 -2.66 15.11 11.47
CA GLY A 248 -2.65 16.53 11.06
C GLY A 248 -3.80 17.33 11.63
N SER A 249 -3.93 18.55 11.20
CA SER A 249 -4.95 19.49 11.70
C SER A 249 -5.74 20.19 10.62
N ASN A 250 -5.12 20.51 9.47
CA ASN A 250 -5.71 21.36 8.43
C ASN A 250 -6.28 20.56 7.25
N GLY A 251 -5.85 19.30 7.06
CA GLY A 251 -6.30 18.46 5.97
C GLY A 251 -5.84 18.94 4.58
N ASP A 252 -4.75 19.69 4.49
CA ASP A 252 -4.15 20.19 3.26
C ASP A 252 -3.02 19.28 2.73
N CYS A 253 -2.43 19.64 1.60
CA CYS A 253 -1.32 18.89 1.01
C CYS A 253 -0.10 18.86 1.93
N TYR A 254 0.13 19.92 2.71
CA TYR A 254 1.26 20.02 3.63
C TYR A 254 1.10 19.07 4.83
N ASP A 255 -0.08 19.00 5.44
CA ASP A 255 -0.35 18.06 6.53
C ASP A 255 -0.26 16.59 6.05
N ARG A 256 -0.69 16.29 4.80
CA ARG A 256 -0.50 14.95 4.22
C ARG A 256 0.97 14.59 4.07
N TYR A 257 1.80 15.55 3.66
CA TYR A 257 3.24 15.38 3.62
C TYR A 257 3.82 15.10 5.02
N LEU A 258 3.47 15.92 6.03
CA LEU A 258 3.97 15.75 7.40
C LEU A 258 3.55 14.38 7.98
N CYS A 259 2.29 13.97 7.78
CA CYS A 259 1.84 12.65 8.22
C CYS A 259 2.66 11.51 7.61
N GLN A 260 3.04 11.59 6.33
CA GLN A 260 3.87 10.57 5.70
C GLN A 260 5.29 10.52 6.27
N ILE A 261 5.89 11.68 6.55
CA ILE A 261 7.21 11.75 7.20
C ILE A 261 7.17 11.11 8.59
N ASP A 262 6.18 11.47 9.40
CA ASP A 262 6.03 10.92 10.74
C ASP A 262 5.72 9.42 10.71
N GLU A 263 4.91 8.95 9.74
CA GLU A 263 4.66 7.52 9.56
C GLU A 263 5.94 6.74 9.20
N MET A 264 6.83 7.30 8.41
CA MET A 264 8.12 6.66 8.12
C MET A 264 8.97 6.52 9.39
N ARG A 265 8.97 7.52 10.27
CA ARG A 265 9.67 7.45 11.56
C ARG A 265 9.08 6.38 12.49
N GLU A 266 7.75 6.28 12.54
CA GLU A 266 7.08 5.25 13.33
C GLU A 266 7.28 3.84 12.72
N SER A 267 7.32 3.69 11.40
CA SER A 267 7.63 2.41 10.73
C SER A 267 9.02 1.89 11.10
N ILE A 268 10.03 2.76 11.17
CA ILE A 268 11.38 2.38 11.66
C ILE A 268 11.32 1.87 13.10
N LYS A 269 10.56 2.51 13.98
CA LYS A 269 10.40 2.04 15.38
C LYS A 269 9.72 0.68 15.44
N ILE A 270 8.72 0.43 14.60
CA ILE A 270 8.05 -0.87 14.50
C ILE A 270 9.03 -1.92 14.02
N MET A 271 9.81 -1.63 12.97
CA MET A 271 10.80 -2.56 12.43
C MET A 271 11.86 -2.94 13.46
N LEU A 272 12.40 -1.99 14.22
CA LEU A 272 13.36 -2.24 15.30
C LEU A 272 12.76 -3.12 16.41
N GLN A 273 11.51 -2.88 16.81
CA GLN A 273 10.81 -3.72 17.78
C GLN A 273 10.58 -5.13 17.24
N CYS A 274 10.26 -5.28 15.96
CA CYS A 274 10.12 -6.60 15.33
C CYS A 274 11.45 -7.38 15.36
N LEU A 275 12.58 -6.72 15.06
CA LEU A 275 13.90 -7.35 15.12
C LEU A 275 14.26 -7.82 16.54
N ASP A 276 13.94 -7.02 17.56
CA ASP A 276 14.20 -7.33 18.97
C ASP A 276 13.32 -8.47 19.52
N ARG A 277 12.05 -8.53 19.09
CA ARG A 277 11.03 -9.41 19.68
C ARG A 277 10.71 -10.65 18.86
N MET A 278 11.23 -10.75 17.63
CA MET A 278 10.92 -11.87 16.72
C MET A 278 11.41 -13.20 17.30
N PRO A 279 10.51 -14.17 17.61
CA PRO A 279 10.91 -15.45 18.16
C PRO A 279 11.54 -16.35 17.09
N ALA A 280 12.28 -17.35 17.52
CA ALA A 280 12.66 -18.47 16.66
C ALA A 280 11.46 -19.42 16.48
N GLY A 281 11.37 -20.09 15.33
CA GLY A 281 10.30 -21.07 15.10
C GLY A 281 9.92 -21.21 13.63
N GLU A 282 8.79 -21.85 13.37
CA GLU A 282 8.25 -21.99 12.01
C GLU A 282 7.67 -20.65 11.52
N VAL A 283 7.76 -20.45 10.21
CA VAL A 283 7.30 -19.20 9.54
C VAL A 283 5.99 -19.39 8.80
N ILE A 284 5.56 -20.64 8.64
CA ILE A 284 4.31 -21.02 7.98
C ILE A 284 3.66 -22.18 8.71
N ASN A 285 2.34 -22.20 8.76
CA ASN A 285 1.58 -23.35 9.28
C ASN A 285 1.87 -24.59 8.41
N ARG A 286 2.18 -25.71 9.05
CA ARG A 286 2.59 -26.96 8.37
C ARG A 286 1.44 -27.89 8.02
N ASP A 287 0.20 -27.43 8.03
CA ASP A 287 -0.90 -28.22 7.51
C ASP A 287 -0.64 -28.54 6.02
N SER A 288 -0.49 -29.84 5.71
CA SER A 288 -0.17 -30.31 4.37
C SER A 288 -1.25 -29.97 3.33
N LYS A 289 -2.43 -29.55 3.75
CA LYS A 289 -3.52 -29.12 2.87
C LYS A 289 -3.35 -27.70 2.34
N ILE A 290 -2.67 -26.84 3.12
CA ILE A 290 -2.55 -25.40 2.82
C ILE A 290 -1.12 -24.93 2.60
N ALA A 291 -0.12 -25.75 2.96
CA ALA A 291 1.29 -25.46 2.78
C ALA A 291 2.00 -26.54 1.97
N ALA A 292 2.93 -26.14 1.11
CA ALA A 292 3.75 -27.09 0.38
C ALA A 292 4.66 -27.89 1.33
N PRO A 293 4.82 -29.22 1.15
CA PRO A 293 5.71 -30.03 1.97
C PRO A 293 7.18 -29.62 1.79
N LYS A 294 8.00 -29.89 2.79
CA LYS A 294 9.45 -29.66 2.70
C LYS A 294 10.08 -30.53 1.61
N ARG A 295 11.08 -30.01 0.91
CA ARG A 295 11.77 -30.72 -0.17
C ARG A 295 12.36 -32.06 0.28
N MET A 296 12.84 -32.13 1.53
CA MET A 296 13.36 -33.38 2.09
C MET A 296 12.28 -34.44 2.30
N ASP A 297 11.07 -34.04 2.72
CA ASP A 297 9.95 -34.95 2.92
C ASP A 297 9.50 -35.56 1.59
N MET A 298 9.49 -34.78 0.51
CA MET A 298 9.18 -35.28 -0.84
C MET A 298 10.17 -36.33 -1.37
N LYS A 299 11.41 -36.36 -0.86
CA LYS A 299 12.39 -37.40 -1.24
C LYS A 299 12.16 -38.71 -0.54
N ASN A 300 11.48 -38.69 0.62
CA ASN A 300 11.37 -39.86 1.50
C ASN A 300 9.93 -40.35 1.67
N SER A 301 8.93 -39.58 1.22
CA SER A 301 7.52 -39.90 1.41
C SER A 301 6.75 -39.72 0.09
N MET A 302 6.10 -40.78 -0.38
CA MET A 302 5.20 -40.73 -1.53
C MET A 302 4.00 -39.82 -1.27
N GLU A 303 3.48 -39.80 -0.04
CA GLU A 303 2.37 -38.95 0.37
C GLU A 303 2.73 -37.45 0.21
N SER A 304 3.94 -37.05 0.62
CA SER A 304 4.42 -35.69 0.44
C SER A 304 4.53 -35.28 -1.04
N ILE A 305 4.90 -36.20 -1.93
CA ILE A 305 4.93 -35.94 -3.39
C ILE A 305 3.51 -35.71 -3.89
N ILE A 306 2.55 -36.54 -3.49
CA ILE A 306 1.14 -36.41 -3.88
C ILE A 306 0.56 -35.09 -3.38
N HIS A 307 0.82 -34.71 -2.12
CA HIS A 307 0.38 -33.43 -1.57
C HIS A 307 0.98 -32.25 -2.34
N HIS A 308 2.27 -32.29 -2.66
CA HIS A 308 2.91 -31.25 -3.46
C HIS A 308 2.25 -31.14 -4.84
N PHE A 309 2.05 -32.25 -5.52
CA PHE A 309 1.41 -32.27 -6.85
C PHE A 309 -0.01 -31.66 -6.78
N LYS A 310 -0.83 -32.11 -5.83
CA LYS A 310 -2.20 -31.60 -5.66
C LYS A 310 -2.24 -30.13 -5.27
N PHE A 311 -1.36 -29.69 -4.39
CA PHE A 311 -1.28 -28.29 -3.95
C PHE A 311 -1.05 -27.32 -5.13
N PHE A 312 -0.17 -27.67 -6.06
CA PHE A 312 0.14 -26.79 -7.20
C PHE A 312 -0.78 -26.98 -8.41
N THR A 313 -1.46 -28.11 -8.55
CA THR A 313 -2.37 -28.37 -9.69
C THR A 313 -3.83 -28.07 -9.38
N GLU A 314 -4.37 -28.64 -8.29
CA GLU A 314 -5.76 -28.49 -7.85
C GLU A 314 -5.93 -27.28 -6.92
N GLY A 315 -4.93 -26.99 -6.11
CA GLY A 315 -5.01 -26.02 -5.01
C GLY A 315 -5.68 -26.61 -3.77
N PHE A 316 -5.76 -25.79 -2.72
CA PHE A 316 -6.49 -26.14 -1.49
C PHE A 316 -7.94 -25.64 -1.56
N HIS A 317 -8.85 -26.37 -0.91
CA HIS A 317 -10.25 -26.01 -0.84
C HIS A 317 -10.50 -25.12 0.39
N VAL A 318 -11.30 -24.07 0.18
CA VAL A 318 -11.74 -23.17 1.27
C VAL A 318 -13.20 -23.45 1.56
N PRO A 319 -13.59 -23.64 2.85
CA PRO A 319 -14.99 -23.88 3.22
C PRO A 319 -15.91 -22.78 2.70
N GLU A 320 -17.17 -23.15 2.45
CA GLU A 320 -18.21 -22.19 2.09
C GLU A 320 -18.36 -21.10 3.15
N GLY A 321 -18.35 -19.85 2.72
CA GLY A 321 -18.46 -18.70 3.60
C GLY A 321 -18.07 -17.41 2.92
N GLU A 322 -18.31 -16.31 3.64
CA GLU A 322 -17.94 -14.97 3.18
C GLU A 322 -17.21 -14.20 4.27
N ILE A 323 -16.25 -13.37 3.89
CA ILE A 323 -15.49 -12.56 4.83
C ILE A 323 -15.01 -11.25 4.20
N TYR A 324 -14.97 -10.22 5.02
CA TYR A 324 -14.24 -8.99 4.72
C TYR A 324 -13.04 -8.87 5.65
N THR A 325 -11.86 -8.63 5.06
CA THR A 325 -10.63 -8.32 5.80
C THR A 325 -10.03 -7.05 5.23
N ALA A 326 -9.49 -6.24 6.11
CA ALA A 326 -8.79 -5.03 5.73
C ALA A 326 -7.47 -4.92 6.48
N VAL A 327 -6.49 -4.29 5.84
CA VAL A 327 -5.19 -3.94 6.40
C VAL A 327 -4.95 -2.45 6.22
N GLU A 328 -4.13 -1.88 7.09
CA GLU A 328 -3.65 -0.51 6.94
C GLU A 328 -2.49 -0.50 5.94
N ALA A 329 -2.82 -0.43 4.65
CA ALA A 329 -1.82 -0.24 3.60
C ALA A 329 -1.25 1.20 3.64
N PRO A 330 -0.10 1.47 3.02
CA PRO A 330 0.50 2.81 3.06
C PRO A 330 -0.42 3.93 2.57
N LYS A 331 -1.31 3.64 1.65
CA LYS A 331 -2.26 4.60 1.07
C LYS A 331 -3.59 4.68 1.82
N GLY A 332 -3.82 3.75 2.73
CA GLY A 332 -5.04 3.69 3.54
C GLY A 332 -5.57 2.27 3.70
N GLU A 333 -6.83 2.16 4.08
CA GLU A 333 -7.49 0.87 4.25
C GLU A 333 -7.59 0.14 2.92
N PHE A 334 -6.83 -0.92 2.77
CA PHE A 334 -6.98 -1.87 1.67
C PHE A 334 -7.78 -3.09 2.16
N GLY A 335 -8.91 -3.35 1.51
CA GLY A 335 -9.85 -4.39 1.94
C GLY A 335 -10.14 -5.41 0.85
N VAL A 336 -10.30 -6.66 1.28
CA VAL A 336 -10.68 -7.79 0.44
C VAL A 336 -11.96 -8.41 0.98
N TYR A 337 -13.02 -8.40 0.18
CA TYR A 337 -14.23 -9.16 0.44
C TYR A 337 -14.22 -10.42 -0.41
N LEU A 338 -14.19 -11.57 0.25
CA LEU A 338 -14.00 -12.87 -0.36
C LEU A 338 -15.19 -13.77 -0.06
N ILE A 339 -15.75 -14.38 -1.12
CA ILE A 339 -16.79 -15.41 -1.02
C ILE A 339 -16.21 -16.72 -1.53
N ALA A 340 -16.29 -17.77 -0.73
CA ALA A 340 -15.89 -19.13 -1.04
C ALA A 340 -17.13 -20.05 -1.14
N ASP A 341 -17.12 -20.98 -2.08
CA ASP A 341 -18.21 -21.95 -2.33
C ASP A 341 -17.81 -23.40 -2.02
N GLY A 342 -16.75 -23.60 -1.26
CA GLY A 342 -16.21 -24.92 -0.93
C GLY A 342 -15.23 -25.46 -1.98
N THR A 343 -14.97 -24.74 -3.06
CA THR A 343 -14.02 -25.15 -4.11
C THR A 343 -12.62 -24.62 -3.87
N SER A 344 -11.68 -24.96 -4.75
CA SER A 344 -10.31 -24.43 -4.72
C SER A 344 -10.16 -23.05 -5.38
N ARG A 345 -11.25 -22.42 -5.78
CA ARG A 345 -11.29 -21.11 -6.44
C ARG A 345 -12.25 -20.19 -5.72
N PRO A 346 -11.95 -18.89 -5.61
CA PRO A 346 -12.91 -17.93 -5.08
C PRO A 346 -14.16 -17.86 -5.96
N TYR A 347 -15.34 -17.89 -5.34
CA TYR A 347 -16.61 -17.61 -6.06
C TYR A 347 -16.68 -16.14 -6.43
N ARG A 348 -16.32 -15.24 -5.49
CA ARG A 348 -16.25 -13.79 -5.72
C ARG A 348 -15.11 -13.20 -4.89
N CYS A 349 -14.37 -12.29 -5.53
CA CYS A 349 -13.41 -11.44 -4.85
C CYS A 349 -13.71 -9.99 -5.20
N LYS A 350 -13.99 -9.16 -4.16
CA LYS A 350 -14.17 -7.71 -4.30
C LYS A 350 -13.05 -7.01 -3.58
N ILE A 351 -12.43 -6.04 -4.25
CA ILE A 351 -11.29 -5.29 -3.73
C ILE A 351 -11.73 -3.86 -3.41
N ARG A 352 -11.52 -3.44 -2.16
CA ARG A 352 -11.66 -2.05 -1.73
C ARG A 352 -10.28 -1.41 -1.78
N ALA A 353 -10.08 -0.52 -2.76
CA ALA A 353 -8.87 0.24 -2.93
C ALA A 353 -9.03 1.64 -2.31
N PRO A 354 -8.12 2.09 -1.44
CA PRO A 354 -8.22 3.42 -0.82
C PRO A 354 -8.12 4.55 -1.86
N GLY A 355 -7.25 4.40 -2.85
CA GLY A 355 -7.06 5.39 -3.91
C GLY A 355 -8.31 5.67 -4.73
N PHE A 356 -9.21 4.69 -4.89
CA PHE A 356 -10.49 4.91 -5.59
C PHE A 356 -11.40 5.90 -4.84
N ALA A 357 -11.49 5.79 -3.51
CA ALA A 357 -12.24 6.71 -2.68
C ALA A 357 -11.61 8.10 -2.65
N HIS A 358 -10.28 8.18 -2.60
CA HIS A 358 -9.55 9.46 -2.60
C HIS A 358 -9.72 10.21 -3.92
N LEU A 359 -9.63 9.50 -5.06
CA LEU A 359 -9.73 10.12 -6.39
C LEU A 359 -11.12 10.68 -6.69
N GLN A 360 -12.19 10.05 -6.20
CA GLN A 360 -13.54 10.59 -6.39
C GLN A 360 -13.76 11.98 -5.80
N ALA A 361 -12.97 12.35 -4.79
CA ALA A 361 -13.03 13.66 -4.15
C ALA A 361 -12.18 14.73 -4.88
N PHE A 362 -11.53 14.38 -5.99
CA PHE A 362 -10.58 15.26 -6.66
C PHE A 362 -11.21 16.57 -7.13
N ASP A 363 -12.47 16.55 -7.55
CA ASP A 363 -13.21 17.77 -7.90
C ASP A 363 -13.31 18.72 -6.69
N LEU A 364 -13.67 18.19 -5.52
CA LEU A 364 -13.73 18.99 -4.28
C LEU A 364 -12.37 19.58 -3.92
N LEU A 365 -11.30 18.78 -4.05
CA LEU A 365 -9.93 19.15 -3.69
C LEU A 365 -9.35 20.23 -4.60
N SER A 366 -9.72 20.23 -5.89
CA SER A 366 -9.12 21.08 -6.91
C SER A 366 -9.93 22.34 -7.22
N LYS A 367 -11.21 22.36 -6.90
CA LYS A 367 -12.10 23.48 -7.21
C LYS A 367 -11.64 24.78 -6.53
N GLY A 368 -11.51 25.83 -7.33
CA GLY A 368 -11.07 27.15 -6.87
C GLY A 368 -9.55 27.31 -6.73
N HIS A 369 -8.77 26.25 -6.98
CA HIS A 369 -7.32 26.28 -7.03
C HIS A 369 -6.82 26.53 -8.45
N LEU A 370 -5.53 26.84 -8.58
CA LEU A 370 -4.90 27.06 -9.88
C LEU A 370 -4.63 25.73 -10.61
N LEU A 371 -4.60 25.76 -11.93
CA LEU A 371 -4.13 24.61 -12.73
C LEU A 371 -2.76 24.10 -12.27
N ALA A 372 -1.87 24.98 -11.84
CA ALA A 372 -0.56 24.63 -11.30
C ALA A 372 -0.64 23.84 -9.97
N ASP A 373 -1.74 23.91 -9.21
CA ASP A 373 -1.92 23.19 -7.96
C ASP A 373 -2.43 21.75 -8.18
N VAL A 374 -2.99 21.45 -9.35
CA VAL A 374 -3.53 20.13 -9.71
C VAL A 374 -2.49 19.02 -9.52
N PRO A 375 -1.22 19.12 -10.00
CA PRO A 375 -0.20 18.11 -9.73
C PRO A 375 0.09 17.93 -8.24
N ALA A 376 0.18 19.02 -7.47
CA ALA A 376 0.47 18.97 -6.04
C ALA A 376 -0.67 18.25 -5.27
N ILE A 377 -1.92 18.56 -5.59
CA ILE A 377 -3.10 17.91 -5.02
C ILE A 377 -3.10 16.42 -5.37
N LEU A 378 -2.89 16.08 -6.65
CA LEU A 378 -2.88 14.69 -7.11
C LEU A 378 -1.77 13.87 -6.44
N GLY A 379 -0.56 14.40 -6.37
CA GLY A 379 0.57 13.78 -5.68
C GLY A 379 0.29 13.58 -4.19
N SER A 380 -0.31 14.57 -3.52
CA SER A 380 -0.56 14.53 -2.07
C SER A 380 -1.50 13.40 -1.61
N ILE A 381 -2.38 12.89 -2.47
CA ILE A 381 -3.32 11.79 -2.14
C ILE A 381 -2.78 10.40 -2.50
N ALA A 382 -1.53 10.31 -2.96
CA ALA A 382 -0.75 9.08 -3.18
C ALA A 382 -1.48 8.00 -3.99
N ILE A 383 -2.07 8.34 -5.12
CA ILE A 383 -2.84 7.39 -5.95
C ILE A 383 -1.92 6.46 -6.74
N VAL A 384 -2.25 5.17 -6.77
CA VAL A 384 -1.68 4.17 -7.69
C VAL A 384 -2.81 3.55 -8.51
N PHE A 385 -2.73 3.71 -9.83
CA PHE A 385 -3.82 3.29 -10.71
C PHE A 385 -3.97 1.78 -10.84
N GLY A 386 -2.96 1.00 -10.47
CA GLY A 386 -3.08 -0.44 -10.41
C GLY A 386 -4.17 -0.91 -9.44
N GLU A 387 -4.32 -0.25 -8.28
CA GLU A 387 -5.39 -0.55 -7.32
C GLU A 387 -6.70 0.17 -7.63
N VAL A 388 -6.65 1.35 -8.23
CA VAL A 388 -7.84 2.12 -8.60
C VAL A 388 -8.61 1.43 -9.71
N ASP A 389 -7.95 1.03 -10.77
CA ASP A 389 -8.55 0.43 -11.96
C ASP A 389 -8.78 -1.09 -11.83
N ARG A 390 -7.97 -1.80 -11.01
CA ARG A 390 -8.01 -3.26 -10.74
C ARG A 390 -7.89 -4.18 -11.94
#